data_2fbb6c3feea9968e7fa9653b175641ea
#
_entry.id   2fbb6c3feea9968e7fa9653b175641ea
#
_cell.length_a   1.000
_cell.length_b   1.000
_cell.length_c   1.000
_cell.angle_alpha   90.00
_cell.angle_beta   90.00
_cell.angle_gamma   90.00
#
_symmetry.space_group_name_H-M   'P 1'
#
loop_
_entity.id
_entity.type
_entity.pdbx_description
1 polymer ?
#
loop_
_entity_poly.entity_id
_entity_poly.type
_entity_poly.pdbx_seq_one_letter_code
_entity_poly.pdbx_strand_id
1 'polypeptide(L)'
;MTRDLDWGVKVPIQDSEGKVLYVWLDAPIGYISATIKWAKENNINWEKYWKNNESSLVHFIGKDNIVFHCIIFPIILKELGNYNLPVNVPANEFLNLEGRKLSTSKNWAIWLHEYLNEFKDKQDALRYTLCATAPENKDTDFTWKDFQARNNNELVAIYGNFVNLSLIHI
;
A
#
# COMPACT_ATOMS: atom_id res chain seq x y z
N MET A 1 4.18 -16.83 -17.71
CA MET A 1 3.37 -16.32 -16.59
C MET A 1 1.90 -16.73 -16.74
N THR A 2 1.66 -18.01 -16.76
CA THR A 2 0.34 -18.63 -16.90
C THR A 2 0.08 -19.57 -15.74
N ARG A 3 -1.18 -19.93 -15.50
CA ARG A 3 -1.63 -20.90 -14.52
C ARG A 3 -2.61 -21.87 -15.17
N ASP A 4 -2.62 -23.10 -14.69
CA ASP A 4 -3.59 -24.12 -15.06
C ASP A 4 -4.76 -24.04 -14.06
N LEU A 5 -5.79 -23.24 -14.39
CA LEU A 5 -6.96 -22.99 -13.57
C LEU A 5 -8.21 -22.97 -14.46
N ASP A 6 -9.34 -23.38 -13.89
CA ASP A 6 -10.63 -23.38 -14.57
C ASP A 6 -11.27 -21.98 -14.65
N TRP A 7 -10.73 -21.02 -13.94
CA TRP A 7 -11.22 -19.64 -13.86
C TRP A 7 -10.08 -18.63 -14.06
N GLY A 8 -10.40 -17.46 -14.59
CA GLY A 8 -9.45 -16.37 -14.85
C GLY A 8 -9.49 -15.89 -16.29
N VAL A 9 -8.60 -14.96 -16.63
CA VAL A 9 -8.46 -14.43 -17.99
C VAL A 9 -7.72 -15.46 -18.84
N LYS A 10 -8.37 -15.96 -19.89
CA LYS A 10 -7.76 -16.94 -20.80
C LYS A 10 -6.57 -16.33 -21.53
N VAL A 11 -5.53 -17.12 -21.72
CA VAL A 11 -4.35 -16.72 -22.49
C VAL A 11 -4.72 -16.59 -23.97
N PRO A 12 -4.56 -15.41 -24.61
CA PRO A 12 -5.05 -15.16 -25.96
C PRO A 12 -4.03 -15.53 -27.05
N ILE A 13 -3.36 -16.68 -26.92
CA ILE A 13 -2.41 -17.20 -27.91
C ILE A 13 -2.73 -18.66 -28.26
N GLN A 14 -2.30 -19.09 -29.45
CA GLN A 14 -2.47 -20.47 -29.90
C GLN A 14 -1.77 -21.46 -28.95
N ASP A 15 -2.25 -22.68 -28.88
CA ASP A 15 -1.71 -23.77 -28.04
C ASP A 15 -1.68 -23.46 -26.52
N SER A 16 -2.59 -22.60 -26.05
CA SER A 16 -2.72 -22.24 -24.63
C SER A 16 -4.01 -22.73 -23.98
N GLU A 17 -4.60 -23.77 -24.50
CA GLU A 17 -5.86 -24.34 -23.98
C GLU A 17 -5.70 -24.72 -22.49
N GLY A 18 -6.72 -24.39 -21.67
CA GLY A 18 -6.70 -24.65 -20.24
C GLY A 18 -5.80 -23.73 -19.42
N LYS A 19 -5.13 -22.75 -20.06
CA LYS A 19 -4.27 -21.79 -19.35
C LYS A 19 -4.93 -20.43 -19.19
N VAL A 20 -4.73 -19.85 -18.00
CA VAL A 20 -5.15 -18.48 -17.69
C VAL A 20 -3.94 -17.61 -17.38
N LEU A 21 -4.09 -16.30 -17.53
CA LEU A 21 -3.06 -15.34 -17.12
C LEU A 21 -2.85 -15.41 -15.61
N TYR A 22 -1.61 -15.26 -15.19
CA TYR A 22 -1.29 -15.09 -13.79
C TYR A 22 -1.85 -13.76 -13.28
N VAL A 23 -2.49 -13.78 -12.12
CA VAL A 23 -3.24 -12.66 -11.55
C VAL A 23 -2.48 -11.31 -11.56
N TRP A 24 -1.17 -11.31 -11.40
CA TRP A 24 -0.38 -10.08 -11.42
C TRP A 24 -0.12 -9.50 -12.82
N LEU A 25 -0.57 -10.16 -13.88
CA LEU A 25 -0.59 -9.54 -15.22
C LEU A 25 -1.80 -8.62 -15.41
N ASP A 26 -2.93 -8.94 -14.79
CA ASP A 26 -4.17 -8.17 -14.92
C ASP A 26 -4.49 -7.34 -13.66
N ALA A 27 -4.05 -7.76 -12.47
CA ALA A 27 -4.32 -7.07 -11.20
C ALA A 27 -3.95 -5.58 -11.21
N PRO A 28 -2.79 -5.14 -11.75
CA PRO A 28 -2.47 -3.72 -11.81
C PRO A 28 -3.42 -2.87 -12.65
N ILE A 29 -4.14 -3.47 -13.60
CA ILE A 29 -5.20 -2.80 -14.37
C ILE A 29 -6.33 -2.33 -13.44
N GLY A 30 -6.51 -2.99 -12.32
CA GLY A 30 -7.45 -2.62 -11.28
C GLY A 30 -7.29 -1.18 -10.78
N TYR A 31 -6.07 -0.64 -10.76
CA TYR A 31 -5.82 0.76 -10.41
C TYR A 31 -6.49 1.74 -11.38
N ILE A 32 -6.38 1.45 -12.68
CA ILE A 32 -7.03 2.24 -13.73
C ILE A 32 -8.54 2.09 -13.62
N SER A 33 -9.03 0.87 -13.46
CA SER A 33 -10.47 0.57 -13.34
C SER A 33 -11.09 1.26 -12.12
N ALA A 34 -10.40 1.27 -10.98
CA ALA A 34 -10.84 1.98 -9.78
C ALA A 34 -10.90 3.50 -10.01
N THR A 35 -9.90 4.07 -10.69
CA THR A 35 -9.89 5.48 -11.03
C THR A 35 -11.04 5.83 -12.00
N ILE A 36 -11.30 5.00 -13.00
CA ILE A 36 -12.42 5.18 -13.94
C ILE A 36 -13.75 5.17 -13.20
N LYS A 37 -13.97 4.19 -12.32
CA LYS A 37 -15.19 4.08 -11.52
C LYS A 37 -15.40 5.33 -10.67
N TRP A 38 -14.39 5.70 -9.87
CA TRP A 38 -14.45 6.87 -9.01
C TRP A 38 -14.69 8.17 -9.80
N ALA A 39 -14.00 8.35 -10.91
CA ALA A 39 -14.14 9.54 -11.75
C ALA A 39 -15.55 9.65 -12.37
N LYS A 40 -16.13 8.51 -12.75
CA LYS A 40 -17.52 8.44 -13.26
C LYS A 40 -18.53 8.84 -12.17
N GLU A 41 -18.34 8.36 -10.95
CA GLU A 41 -19.22 8.68 -9.81
C GLU A 41 -19.14 10.17 -9.42
N ASN A 42 -17.98 10.82 -9.66
CA ASN A 42 -17.75 12.23 -9.33
C ASN A 42 -17.81 13.19 -10.54
N ASN A 43 -18.21 12.72 -11.73
CA ASN A 43 -18.23 13.50 -12.98
C ASN A 43 -16.89 14.16 -13.32
N ILE A 44 -15.78 13.44 -13.12
CA ILE A 44 -14.41 13.89 -13.38
C ILE A 44 -13.83 13.10 -14.54
N ASN A 45 -12.96 13.73 -15.34
CA ASN A 45 -12.23 13.01 -16.38
C ASN A 45 -11.06 12.22 -15.76
N TRP A 46 -11.14 10.88 -15.80
CA TRP A 46 -10.13 9.98 -15.26
C TRP A 46 -8.77 10.05 -16.00
N GLU A 47 -8.77 10.44 -17.27
CA GLU A 47 -7.53 10.53 -18.07
C GLU A 47 -6.57 11.59 -17.55
N LYS A 48 -7.06 12.59 -16.81
CA LYS A 48 -6.22 13.57 -16.13
C LYS A 48 -5.21 12.96 -15.17
N TYR A 49 -5.54 11.79 -14.61
CA TYR A 49 -4.69 11.10 -13.63
C TYR A 49 -3.72 10.11 -14.28
N TRP A 50 -4.08 9.59 -15.46
CA TRP A 50 -3.33 8.49 -16.07
C TRP A 50 -2.66 8.85 -17.40
N LYS A 51 -3.09 9.93 -18.05
CA LYS A 51 -2.67 10.29 -19.42
C LYS A 51 -2.27 11.76 -19.57
N ASN A 52 -2.07 12.48 -18.49
CA ASN A 52 -1.72 13.90 -18.49
C ASN A 52 -0.29 14.10 -18.00
N ASN A 53 0.53 14.82 -18.77
CA ASN A 53 1.91 15.14 -18.43
C ASN A 53 2.09 15.96 -17.14
N GLU A 54 1.03 16.60 -16.65
CA GLU A 54 1.02 17.32 -15.39
C GLU A 54 0.80 16.40 -14.17
N SER A 55 0.44 15.15 -14.41
CA SER A 55 0.21 14.15 -13.36
C SER A 55 1.40 13.21 -13.23
N SER A 56 1.81 12.93 -12.00
CA SER A 56 2.87 11.97 -11.68
C SER A 56 2.28 10.71 -11.05
N LEU A 57 2.72 9.55 -11.50
CA LEU A 57 2.33 8.26 -10.96
C LEU A 57 3.41 7.76 -9.99
N VAL A 58 3.01 7.52 -8.74
CA VAL A 58 3.88 6.94 -7.70
C VAL A 58 3.20 5.71 -7.14
N HIS A 59 3.92 4.59 -7.06
CA HIS A 59 3.42 3.33 -6.51
C HIS A 59 4.06 3.05 -5.16
N PHE A 60 3.26 2.99 -4.09
CA PHE A 60 3.69 2.52 -2.78
C PHE A 60 3.34 1.05 -2.65
N ILE A 61 4.35 0.18 -2.53
CA ILE A 61 4.18 -1.27 -2.57
C ILE A 61 5.01 -1.97 -1.50
N GLY A 62 4.77 -3.26 -1.28
CA GLY A 62 5.71 -4.15 -0.60
C GLY A 62 6.75 -4.71 -1.59
N LYS A 63 7.93 -5.06 -1.11
CA LYS A 63 9.06 -5.56 -1.92
C LYS A 63 8.74 -6.77 -2.79
N ASP A 64 7.81 -7.58 -2.39
CA ASP A 64 7.34 -8.75 -3.14
C ASP A 64 6.61 -8.40 -4.45
N ASN A 65 6.20 -7.15 -4.61
CA ASN A 65 5.51 -6.64 -5.79
C ASN A 65 6.40 -5.80 -6.74
N ILE A 66 7.69 -5.70 -6.48
CA ILE A 66 8.62 -4.88 -7.28
C ILE A 66 8.59 -5.27 -8.76
N VAL A 67 8.69 -6.55 -9.08
CA VAL A 67 8.71 -7.02 -10.48
C VAL A 67 7.47 -6.59 -11.25
N PHE A 68 6.30 -6.66 -10.60
CA PHE A 68 5.04 -6.31 -11.25
C PHE A 68 4.86 -4.81 -11.45
N HIS A 69 5.31 -3.99 -10.52
CA HIS A 69 5.14 -2.53 -10.57
C HIS A 69 6.29 -1.79 -11.24
N CYS A 70 7.50 -2.37 -11.24
CA CYS A 70 8.67 -1.74 -11.87
C CYS A 70 8.95 -2.27 -13.29
N ILE A 71 8.44 -3.44 -13.64
CA ILE A 71 8.72 -4.07 -14.94
C ILE A 71 7.44 -4.34 -15.72
N ILE A 72 6.58 -5.23 -15.20
CA ILE A 72 5.43 -5.75 -15.96
C ILE A 72 4.41 -4.65 -16.26
N PHE A 73 3.96 -3.94 -15.24
CA PHE A 73 2.94 -2.90 -15.42
C PHE A 73 3.43 -1.71 -16.27
N PRO A 74 4.66 -1.18 -16.06
CA PRO A 74 5.21 -0.18 -16.96
C PRO A 74 5.32 -0.61 -18.43
N ILE A 75 5.67 -1.88 -18.69
CA ILE A 75 5.67 -2.42 -20.06
C ILE A 75 4.27 -2.37 -20.65
N ILE A 76 3.26 -2.85 -19.92
CA ILE A 76 1.86 -2.82 -20.36
C ILE A 76 1.41 -1.38 -20.64
N LEU A 77 1.67 -0.44 -19.74
CA LEU A 77 1.31 0.98 -19.92
C LEU A 77 2.00 1.59 -21.15
N LYS A 78 3.26 1.25 -21.38
CA LYS A 78 4.04 1.73 -22.54
C LYS A 78 3.51 1.18 -23.85
N GLU A 79 3.20 -0.11 -23.91
CA GLU A 79 2.64 -0.76 -25.10
C GLU A 79 1.22 -0.26 -25.44
N LEU A 80 0.41 0.06 -24.41
CA LEU A 80 -0.89 0.68 -24.60
C LEU A 80 -0.79 2.13 -25.17
N GLY A 81 0.33 2.80 -24.96
CA GLY A 81 0.58 4.17 -25.38
C GLY A 81 -0.21 5.21 -24.57
N ASN A 82 0.30 6.42 -24.51
CA ASN A 82 -0.35 7.59 -23.88
C ASN A 82 -0.68 7.45 -22.38
N TYR A 83 -0.11 6.49 -21.67
CA TYR A 83 -0.22 6.39 -20.22
C TYR A 83 1.02 6.93 -19.53
N ASN A 84 0.83 7.57 -18.39
CA ASN A 84 1.92 7.98 -17.53
C ASN A 84 2.62 6.74 -16.95
N LEU A 85 3.95 6.74 -17.04
CA LEU A 85 4.77 5.71 -16.39
C LEU A 85 5.07 6.14 -14.94
N PRO A 86 5.28 5.20 -14.01
CA PRO A 86 5.64 5.54 -12.65
C PRO A 86 6.98 6.28 -12.60
N VAL A 87 7.00 7.43 -11.94
CA VAL A 87 8.21 8.22 -11.70
C VAL A 87 8.97 7.73 -10.48
N ASN A 88 8.29 7.05 -9.56
CA ASN A 88 8.87 6.44 -8.38
C ASN A 88 8.03 5.25 -7.90
N VAL A 89 8.70 4.25 -7.33
CA VAL A 89 8.06 3.06 -6.76
C VAL A 89 8.69 2.77 -5.39
N PRO A 90 8.30 3.50 -4.33
CA PRO A 90 8.73 3.19 -2.97
C PRO A 90 8.26 1.80 -2.56
N ALA A 91 9.21 0.89 -2.34
CA ALA A 91 8.94 -0.49 -1.99
C ALA A 91 9.36 -0.75 -0.54
N ASN A 92 8.38 -0.96 0.33
CA ASN A 92 8.64 -1.27 1.73
C ASN A 92 9.10 -2.71 1.94
N GLU A 93 10.00 -2.90 2.87
CA GLU A 93 10.35 -4.18 3.45
C GLU A 93 9.19 -4.73 4.30
N PHE A 94 9.37 -5.87 4.98
CA PHE A 94 8.29 -6.45 5.78
C PHE A 94 8.18 -5.83 7.18
N LEU A 95 6.94 -5.63 7.61
CA LEU A 95 6.59 -5.36 9.00
C LEU A 95 6.25 -6.69 9.69
N ASN A 96 6.96 -6.99 10.76
CA ASN A 96 6.69 -8.12 11.62
C ASN A 96 5.81 -7.69 12.83
N LEU A 97 5.33 -8.64 13.58
CA LEU A 97 4.57 -8.44 14.80
C LEU A 97 5.16 -9.31 15.92
N GLU A 98 5.67 -8.68 16.98
CA GLU A 98 6.28 -9.35 18.13
C GLU A 98 7.34 -10.40 17.71
N GLY A 99 8.24 -10.00 16.81
CA GLY A 99 9.32 -10.84 16.28
C GLY A 99 8.89 -11.93 15.30
N ARG A 100 7.63 -11.94 14.85
CA ARG A 100 7.11 -12.95 13.93
C ARG A 100 6.49 -12.31 12.70
N LYS A 101 6.62 -12.98 11.55
CA LYS A 101 5.96 -12.55 10.32
C LYS A 101 4.44 -12.51 10.49
N LEU A 102 3.83 -11.38 10.11
CA LEU A 102 2.38 -11.24 10.04
C LEU A 102 1.77 -12.33 9.14
N SER A 103 0.67 -12.94 9.59
CA SER A 103 -0.01 -13.99 8.85
C SER A 103 -1.49 -14.03 9.18
N THR A 104 -2.32 -13.66 8.23
CA THR A 104 -3.78 -13.74 8.36
C THR A 104 -4.28 -15.17 8.49
N SER A 105 -3.70 -16.11 7.72
CA SER A 105 -4.07 -17.53 7.76
C SER A 105 -3.74 -18.22 9.10
N LYS A 106 -2.77 -17.69 9.86
CA LYS A 106 -2.41 -18.17 11.20
C LYS A 106 -3.03 -17.33 12.31
N ASN A 107 -3.90 -16.39 11.97
CA ASN A 107 -4.49 -15.41 12.89
C ASN A 107 -3.42 -14.66 13.72
N TRP A 108 -2.24 -14.41 13.13
CA TRP A 108 -1.16 -13.65 13.74
C TRP A 108 -1.09 -12.26 13.10
N ALA A 109 -1.99 -11.40 13.52
CA ALA A 109 -2.14 -10.02 13.04
C ALA A 109 -2.86 -9.18 14.09
N ILE A 110 -2.73 -7.86 13.99
CA ILE A 110 -3.59 -6.93 14.70
C ILE A 110 -4.69 -6.52 13.74
N TRP A 111 -5.93 -6.87 14.06
CA TRP A 111 -7.08 -6.50 13.26
C TRP A 111 -7.50 -5.07 13.59
N LEU A 112 -7.52 -4.21 12.59
CA LEU A 112 -7.77 -2.78 12.80
C LEU A 112 -9.11 -2.49 13.48
N HIS A 113 -10.16 -3.25 13.17
CA HIS A 113 -11.46 -3.09 13.79
C HIS A 113 -11.45 -3.46 15.29
N GLU A 114 -10.66 -4.48 15.69
CA GLU A 114 -10.47 -4.86 17.09
C GLU A 114 -9.67 -3.77 17.82
N TYR A 115 -8.56 -3.33 17.21
CA TYR A 115 -7.77 -2.22 17.74
C TYR A 115 -8.61 -0.96 18.00
N LEU A 116 -9.42 -0.54 17.04
CA LEU A 116 -10.26 0.66 17.18
C LEU A 116 -11.35 0.53 18.25
N ASN A 117 -11.81 -0.68 18.51
CA ASN A 117 -12.76 -0.95 19.60
C ASN A 117 -12.09 -0.93 20.98
N GLU A 118 -10.90 -1.50 21.09
CA GLU A 118 -10.15 -1.60 22.33
C GLU A 118 -9.47 -0.28 22.70
N PHE A 119 -8.86 0.39 21.73
CA PHE A 119 -8.12 1.64 21.89
C PHE A 119 -8.86 2.82 21.26
N LYS A 120 -10.02 3.16 21.82
CA LYS A 120 -10.83 4.29 21.34
C LYS A 120 -10.00 5.58 21.31
N ASP A 121 -10.16 6.35 20.24
CA ASP A 121 -9.48 7.64 20.02
C ASP A 121 -7.93 7.58 20.02
N LYS A 122 -7.35 6.38 19.79
CA LYS A 122 -5.90 6.17 19.70
C LYS A 122 -5.42 5.83 18.26
N GLN A 123 -6.23 6.08 17.25
CA GLN A 123 -5.87 5.81 15.86
C GLN A 123 -4.61 6.57 15.42
N ASP A 124 -4.44 7.81 15.88
CA ASP A 124 -3.27 8.61 15.50
C ASP A 124 -2.00 8.17 16.21
N ALA A 125 -2.10 7.63 17.43
CA ALA A 125 -0.96 7.01 18.11
C ALA A 125 -0.45 5.77 17.33
N LEU A 126 -1.37 4.95 16.79
CA LEU A 126 -1.01 3.82 15.93
C LEU A 126 -0.37 4.29 14.63
N ARG A 127 -0.98 5.27 13.96
CA ARG A 127 -0.44 5.85 12.71
C ARG A 127 0.96 6.41 12.92
N TYR A 128 1.16 7.16 14.00
CA TYR A 128 2.47 7.69 14.38
C TYR A 128 3.51 6.58 14.54
N THR A 129 3.18 5.54 15.32
CA THR A 129 4.09 4.41 15.54
C THR A 129 4.44 3.70 14.24
N LEU A 130 3.45 3.42 13.39
CA LEU A 130 3.68 2.77 12.09
C LEU A 130 4.54 3.63 11.16
N CYS A 131 4.37 4.94 11.16
CA CYS A 131 5.23 5.85 10.38
C CYS A 131 6.65 5.90 10.94
N ALA A 132 6.80 5.97 12.27
CA ALA A 132 8.10 6.03 12.94
C ALA A 132 8.91 4.72 12.82
N THR A 133 8.23 3.60 12.60
CA THR A 133 8.83 2.28 12.41
C THR A 133 8.67 1.74 10.99
N ALA A 134 8.39 2.62 10.02
CA ALA A 134 8.16 2.19 8.65
C ALA A 134 9.36 1.37 8.11
N PRO A 135 9.09 0.21 7.49
CA PRO A 135 10.13 -0.67 6.99
C PRO A 135 10.68 -0.20 5.63
N GLU A 136 11.31 0.97 5.59
CA GLU A 136 11.78 1.58 4.34
C GLU A 136 13.01 0.87 3.75
N ASN A 137 14.00 0.52 4.59
CA ASN A 137 15.29 -0.02 4.15
C ASN A 137 15.60 -1.41 4.71
N LYS A 138 14.84 -1.87 5.67
CA LYS A 138 14.98 -3.19 6.31
C LYS A 138 13.66 -3.60 6.94
N ASP A 139 13.51 -4.90 7.17
CA ASP A 139 12.38 -5.42 7.93
C ASP A 139 12.34 -4.78 9.33
N THR A 140 11.16 -4.38 9.78
CA THR A 140 10.92 -3.82 11.11
C THR A 140 9.93 -4.67 11.88
N ASP A 141 9.80 -4.41 13.18
CA ASP A 141 8.93 -5.15 14.07
C ASP A 141 8.02 -4.19 14.83
N PHE A 142 6.73 -4.44 14.79
CA PHE A 142 5.77 -3.78 15.66
C PHE A 142 5.69 -4.55 16.97
N THR A 143 5.93 -3.89 18.09
CA THR A 143 5.69 -4.44 19.41
C THR A 143 4.82 -3.52 20.25
N TRP A 144 3.96 -4.07 21.09
CA TRP A 144 3.14 -3.29 22.01
C TRP A 144 3.99 -2.48 23.00
N LYS A 145 5.16 -3.00 23.35
CA LYS A 145 6.12 -2.29 24.22
C LYS A 145 6.65 -1.02 23.54
N ASP A 146 7.03 -1.11 22.25
CA ASP A 146 7.52 0.04 21.50
C ASP A 146 6.38 1.05 21.26
N PHE A 147 5.19 0.56 20.91
CA PHE A 147 3.99 1.39 20.77
C PHE A 147 3.72 2.22 22.03
N GLN A 148 3.72 1.59 23.22
CA GLN A 148 3.54 2.28 24.49
C GLN A 148 4.66 3.28 24.76
N ALA A 149 5.92 2.89 24.51
CA ALA A 149 7.07 3.75 24.72
C ALA A 149 7.03 5.01 23.83
N ARG A 150 6.71 4.86 22.55
CA ARG A 150 6.58 5.99 21.62
C ARG A 150 5.43 6.91 21.99
N ASN A 151 4.26 6.34 22.32
CA ASN A 151 3.13 7.14 22.79
C ASN A 151 3.51 7.99 24.00
N ASN A 152 4.16 7.40 25.00
CA ASN A 152 4.46 8.09 26.24
C ASN A 152 5.64 9.06 26.11
N ASN A 153 6.72 8.65 25.47
CA ASN A 153 7.95 9.44 25.42
C ASN A 153 7.96 10.47 24.28
N GLU A 154 7.38 10.13 23.14
CA GLU A 154 7.44 10.99 21.97
C GLU A 154 6.16 11.85 21.83
N LEU A 155 4.97 11.25 21.85
CA LEU A 155 3.74 12.01 21.71
C LEU A 155 3.36 12.77 22.97
N VAL A 156 3.40 12.14 24.14
CA VAL A 156 2.99 12.81 25.39
C VAL A 156 4.11 13.68 25.92
N ALA A 157 5.30 13.13 26.17
CA ALA A 157 6.37 13.87 26.85
C ALA A 157 7.01 14.93 25.94
N ILE A 158 7.24 14.68 24.66
CA ILE A 158 7.90 15.66 23.77
C ILE A 158 6.86 16.55 23.09
N TYR A 159 6.00 15.97 22.23
CA TYR A 159 5.04 16.74 21.44
C TYR A 159 3.99 17.43 22.32
N GLY A 160 3.40 16.71 23.28
CA GLY A 160 2.42 17.28 24.21
C GLY A 160 3.00 18.42 25.05
N ASN A 161 4.23 18.28 25.52
CA ASN A 161 4.91 19.35 26.26
C ASN A 161 5.22 20.56 25.35
N PHE A 162 5.65 20.31 24.11
CA PHE A 162 5.86 21.38 23.12
C PHE A 162 4.56 22.20 22.90
N VAL A 163 3.43 21.52 22.69
CA VAL A 163 2.13 22.19 22.51
C VAL A 163 1.74 22.98 23.74
N ASN A 164 1.88 22.38 24.93
CA ASN A 164 1.56 23.05 26.21
C ASN A 164 2.39 24.31 26.42
N LEU A 165 3.70 24.24 26.18
CA LEU A 165 4.59 25.39 26.34
C LEU A 165 4.30 26.47 25.29
N SER A 166 3.96 26.08 24.05
CA SER A 166 3.59 27.04 23.01
C SER A 166 2.32 27.83 23.34
N LEU A 167 1.35 27.19 24.00
CA LEU A 167 0.10 27.86 24.43
C LEU A 167 0.28 28.78 25.64
N ILE A 168 1.29 28.56 26.46
CA ILE A 168 1.58 29.42 27.62
C ILE A 168 2.24 30.72 27.17
N HIS A 169 2.89 30.74 26.00
CA HIS A 169 3.62 31.91 25.47
C HIS A 169 2.83 32.73 24.45
N ILE A 170 1.56 32.37 24.20
CA ILE A 170 0.61 33.16 23.38
C ILE A 170 -0.29 33.96 24.31
#